data_204a97cdfa7ffc7b65b05522a73a2a38
#
_entry.id   204a97cdfa7ffc7b65b05522a73a2a38
#
_cell.length_a   1.000
_cell.length_b   1.000
_cell.length_c   1.000
_cell.angle_alpha   90.00
_cell.angle_beta   90.00
_cell.angle_gamma   90.00
#
_symmetry.space_group_name_H-M   'P 1'
#
loop_
_entity.id
_entity.type
_entity.pdbx_description
1 polymer ?
#
loop_
_entity_poly.entity_id
_entity_poly.type
_entity_poly.pdbx_seq_one_letter_code
_entity_poly.pdbx_strand_id
1 'polypeptide(L)'
;MKNKQNSFSFYNGDNNVVISDAVGNFDMSDNPDALRNYEAALHSLADNPSTKHLYGYLMSDKEWFDRFTGFFAGKKTLPLLYDPFFKMIFNPVESRARLSELVSCILGQHVTVIEVFPDTSYAFVNSFVIMDMVVRLDDGSITNIEIQKVPYDFPAARISCYSADLVLRQFRMLQGMNEGQRNNYYDDAAAGKAGNETSQAADGSYSKPSYENMKKVHTIIFFEKSSSSLKSPKDKRLYFHVGKTVFNTEINMKLLQEYHLISLDTFRKYRYSDIIEGRIDSADIDCDDTQYENRLTEKMRRDRLMYLSLFTAETPDEINRLAALFPELFPIRQKIREYLTRPKEVINMFSEALRILDNNTAELMADRFKAQLENAKIEVKAVKHELKTTRKEVTAARQELKITKQEVNAAKQEATAANERAENESKARIAADAKVAELQAQIKELKEKYELTN
;
A
#
# COMPACT_ATOMS: atom_id res chain seq x y z
N MET A 1 -10.29 -25.30 -42.91
CA MET A 1 -10.64 -26.30 -41.88
C MET A 1 -11.28 -25.54 -40.72
N LYS A 2 -12.53 -25.89 -40.39
CA LYS A 2 -13.37 -25.16 -39.46
C LYS A 2 -12.90 -25.45 -38.02
N ASN A 3 -12.44 -24.42 -37.30
CA ASN A 3 -12.20 -24.50 -35.86
C ASN A 3 -13.50 -24.89 -35.17
N LYS A 4 -13.55 -26.10 -34.59
CA LYS A 4 -14.57 -26.46 -33.61
C LYS A 4 -14.24 -25.69 -32.33
N GLN A 5 -15.00 -24.63 -32.08
CA GLN A 5 -15.09 -24.02 -30.76
C GLN A 5 -15.74 -25.04 -29.84
N ASN A 6 -14.99 -25.61 -28.92
CA ASN A 6 -15.51 -26.40 -27.81
C ASN A 6 -16.09 -25.44 -26.78
N SER A 7 -17.40 -25.16 -26.91
CA SER A 7 -18.13 -24.44 -25.87
C SER A 7 -18.64 -25.44 -24.85
N PHE A 8 -18.23 -25.30 -23.62
CA PHE A 8 -18.76 -26.03 -22.47
C PHE A 8 -19.88 -25.20 -21.82
N SER A 9 -21.06 -25.75 -21.71
CA SER A 9 -22.19 -25.16 -21.00
C SER A 9 -22.33 -25.82 -19.63
N PHE A 10 -22.27 -25.05 -18.55
CA PHE A 10 -22.62 -25.51 -17.22
C PHE A 10 -24.03 -25.00 -16.87
N TYR A 11 -24.90 -25.91 -16.41
CA TYR A 11 -26.22 -25.58 -15.94
C TYR A 11 -26.15 -25.11 -14.49
N ASN A 12 -26.53 -23.88 -14.24
CA ASN A 12 -26.95 -23.43 -12.92
C ASN A 12 -28.45 -23.13 -13.04
N GLY A 13 -29.29 -23.84 -12.30
CA GLY A 13 -30.74 -23.87 -12.48
C GLY A 13 -31.35 -22.53 -12.89
N ASP A 14 -31.65 -22.38 -14.17
CA ASP A 14 -32.31 -21.32 -14.90
C ASP A 14 -31.48 -20.35 -15.77
N ASN A 15 -30.14 -20.36 -15.72
CA ASN A 15 -29.35 -19.53 -16.64
C ASN A 15 -28.21 -20.34 -17.27
N ASN A 16 -28.26 -20.50 -18.60
CA ASN A 16 -27.13 -21.02 -19.40
C ASN A 16 -25.99 -20.01 -19.41
N VAL A 17 -24.92 -20.27 -18.66
CA VAL A 17 -23.68 -19.51 -18.77
C VAL A 17 -22.81 -20.18 -19.83
N VAL A 18 -22.70 -19.57 -21.00
CA VAL A 18 -21.78 -20.01 -22.06
C VAL A 18 -20.38 -19.57 -21.69
N ILE A 19 -19.52 -20.51 -21.30
CA ILE A 19 -18.10 -20.27 -20.99
C ILE A 19 -17.27 -20.21 -22.29
N SER A 20 -17.73 -19.55 -23.34
CA SER A 20 -16.95 -19.42 -24.57
C SER A 20 -15.87 -18.35 -24.51
N ASP A 21 -15.98 -17.35 -23.62
CA ASP A 21 -15.09 -16.20 -23.59
C ASP A 21 -14.09 -16.19 -22.44
N ALA A 22 -14.25 -17.06 -21.44
CA ALA A 22 -13.33 -17.16 -20.30
C ALA A 22 -12.11 -18.04 -20.57
N VAL A 23 -12.18 -18.95 -21.52
CA VAL A 23 -11.04 -19.77 -21.96
C VAL A 23 -10.35 -19.02 -23.10
N GLY A 24 -9.46 -18.09 -22.78
CA GLY A 24 -8.55 -17.53 -23.78
C GLY A 24 -7.91 -18.70 -24.55
N ASN A 25 -7.71 -18.54 -25.87
CA ASN A 25 -7.22 -19.55 -26.82
C ASN A 25 -6.11 -20.46 -26.24
N PHE A 26 -6.51 -21.45 -25.45
CA PHE A 26 -5.64 -22.47 -24.93
C PHE A 26 -5.52 -23.57 -25.98
N ASP A 27 -4.44 -23.55 -26.74
CA ASP A 27 -4.12 -24.68 -27.62
C ASP A 27 -3.56 -25.82 -26.76
N MET A 28 -4.44 -26.75 -26.40
CA MET A 28 -4.10 -27.96 -25.62
C MET A 28 -3.95 -29.19 -26.55
N SER A 29 -3.92 -28.99 -27.87
CA SER A 29 -3.84 -30.07 -28.84
C SER A 29 -2.55 -30.92 -28.72
N ASP A 30 -1.49 -30.35 -28.12
CA ASP A 30 -0.18 -30.99 -28.02
C ASP A 30 0.01 -31.81 -26.74
N ASN A 31 -0.93 -31.78 -25.77
CA ASN A 31 -0.86 -32.55 -24.54
C ASN A 31 -2.22 -33.15 -24.14
N PRO A 32 -2.54 -34.34 -24.65
CA PRO A 32 -3.82 -35.02 -24.37
C PRO A 32 -4.05 -35.34 -22.88
N ASP A 33 -3.01 -35.61 -22.12
CA ASP A 33 -3.12 -35.91 -20.68
C ASP A 33 -3.41 -34.64 -19.87
N ALA A 34 -2.86 -33.50 -20.25
CA ALA A 34 -3.18 -32.22 -19.62
C ALA A 34 -4.64 -31.82 -19.88
N LEU A 35 -5.15 -32.04 -21.08
CA LEU A 35 -6.56 -31.81 -21.43
C LEU A 35 -7.49 -32.71 -20.60
N ARG A 36 -7.18 -34.00 -20.53
CA ARG A 36 -7.97 -34.96 -19.74
C ARG A 36 -8.00 -34.59 -18.26
N ASN A 37 -6.86 -34.23 -17.69
CA ASN A 37 -6.77 -33.81 -16.29
C ASN A 37 -7.53 -32.53 -16.02
N TYR A 38 -7.46 -31.58 -16.93
CA TYR A 38 -8.20 -30.33 -16.88
C TYR A 38 -9.72 -30.57 -16.86
N GLU A 39 -10.23 -31.32 -17.85
CA GLU A 39 -11.66 -31.64 -17.94
C GLU A 39 -12.15 -32.42 -16.72
N ALA A 40 -11.42 -33.47 -16.31
CA ALA A 40 -11.75 -34.27 -15.13
C ALA A 40 -11.77 -33.43 -13.85
N ALA A 41 -10.80 -32.52 -13.67
CA ALA A 41 -10.74 -31.63 -12.53
C ALA A 41 -11.95 -30.69 -12.49
N LEU A 42 -12.26 -30.00 -13.60
CA LEU A 42 -13.38 -29.08 -13.64
C LEU A 42 -14.73 -29.76 -13.40
N HIS A 43 -14.98 -30.92 -14.05
CA HIS A 43 -16.21 -31.71 -13.82
C HIS A 43 -16.34 -32.14 -12.36
N SER A 44 -15.26 -32.67 -11.77
CA SER A 44 -15.28 -33.11 -10.38
C SER A 44 -15.58 -32.01 -9.38
N LEU A 45 -15.24 -30.76 -9.70
CA LEU A 45 -15.45 -29.58 -8.84
C LEU A 45 -16.82 -28.95 -9.06
N ALA A 46 -17.27 -28.84 -10.32
CA ALA A 46 -18.55 -28.23 -10.68
C ALA A 46 -19.74 -29.08 -10.23
N ASP A 47 -19.62 -30.42 -10.29
CA ASP A 47 -20.68 -31.38 -9.93
C ASP A 47 -20.72 -31.70 -8.43
N ASN A 48 -19.66 -31.42 -7.69
CA ASN A 48 -19.58 -31.72 -6.26
C ASN A 48 -20.22 -30.62 -5.41
N PRO A 49 -21.27 -30.89 -4.61
CA PRO A 49 -21.96 -29.88 -3.79
C PRO A 49 -21.03 -29.15 -2.82
N SER A 50 -19.96 -29.80 -2.33
CA SER A 50 -19.02 -29.18 -1.37
C SER A 50 -18.05 -28.19 -2.01
N THR A 51 -17.81 -28.26 -3.31
CA THR A 51 -16.86 -27.41 -4.04
C THR A 51 -17.53 -26.45 -5.03
N LYS A 52 -18.79 -26.69 -5.37
CA LYS A 52 -19.54 -25.88 -6.35
C LYS A 52 -19.56 -24.38 -6.00
N HIS A 53 -19.74 -24.04 -4.72
CA HIS A 53 -19.74 -22.64 -4.26
C HIS A 53 -18.36 -21.99 -4.37
N LEU A 54 -17.28 -22.73 -4.11
CA LEU A 54 -15.91 -22.25 -4.26
C LEU A 54 -15.56 -22.04 -5.74
N TYR A 55 -16.03 -22.96 -6.59
CA TYR A 55 -15.88 -22.82 -8.03
C TYR A 55 -16.59 -21.57 -8.56
N GLY A 56 -17.84 -21.32 -8.14
CA GLY A 56 -18.58 -20.10 -8.47
C GLY A 56 -17.89 -18.83 -7.95
N TYR A 57 -17.31 -18.88 -6.76
CA TYR A 57 -16.55 -17.77 -6.20
C TYR A 57 -15.28 -17.46 -7.03
N LEU A 58 -14.49 -18.46 -7.40
CA LEU A 58 -13.31 -18.26 -8.27
C LEU A 58 -13.70 -17.74 -9.66
N MET A 59 -14.83 -18.20 -10.23
CA MET A 59 -15.33 -17.71 -11.52
C MET A 59 -15.69 -16.22 -11.49
N SER A 60 -15.99 -15.64 -10.33
CA SER A 60 -16.30 -14.22 -10.21
C SER A 60 -15.08 -13.32 -10.42
N ASP A 61 -13.84 -13.86 -10.28
CA ASP A 61 -12.60 -13.17 -10.58
C ASP A 61 -11.89 -13.84 -11.76
N LYS A 62 -11.84 -13.14 -12.89
CA LYS A 62 -11.27 -13.66 -14.14
C LYS A 62 -9.80 -14.04 -14.00
N GLU A 63 -8.98 -13.22 -13.35
CA GLU A 63 -7.54 -13.45 -13.22
C GLU A 63 -7.28 -14.72 -12.39
N TRP A 64 -8.01 -14.88 -11.29
CA TRP A 64 -7.89 -16.05 -10.42
C TRP A 64 -8.42 -17.31 -11.06
N PHE A 65 -9.52 -17.20 -11.79
CA PHE A 65 -10.07 -18.33 -12.54
C PHE A 65 -9.11 -18.77 -13.65
N ASP A 66 -8.50 -17.85 -14.39
CA ASP A 66 -7.49 -18.14 -15.41
C ASP A 66 -6.22 -18.77 -14.81
N ARG A 67 -5.80 -18.35 -13.61
CA ARG A 67 -4.69 -18.97 -12.88
C ARG A 67 -5.03 -20.40 -12.47
N PHE A 68 -6.20 -20.62 -11.89
CA PHE A 68 -6.70 -21.90 -11.44
C PHE A 68 -6.85 -22.90 -12.61
N THR A 69 -7.54 -22.53 -13.65
CA THR A 69 -7.75 -23.37 -14.84
C THR A 69 -6.44 -23.61 -15.59
N GLY A 70 -5.59 -22.59 -15.68
CA GLY A 70 -4.26 -22.67 -16.28
C GLY A 70 -3.33 -23.66 -15.57
N PHE A 71 -3.47 -23.83 -14.24
CA PHE A 71 -2.72 -24.83 -13.49
C PHE A 71 -3.07 -26.26 -13.94
N PHE A 72 -4.36 -26.62 -13.99
CA PHE A 72 -4.79 -27.93 -14.44
C PHE A 72 -4.54 -28.16 -15.94
N ALA A 73 -4.54 -27.10 -16.75
CA ALA A 73 -4.16 -27.15 -18.17
C ALA A 73 -2.64 -27.30 -18.39
N GLY A 74 -1.82 -27.30 -17.33
CA GLY A 74 -0.35 -27.37 -17.46
C GLY A 74 0.29 -26.11 -18.03
N LYS A 75 -0.38 -24.98 -18.04
CA LYS A 75 0.10 -23.70 -18.58
C LYS A 75 0.57 -22.72 -17.51
N LYS A 76 0.06 -22.85 -16.32
CA LYS A 76 0.45 -22.06 -15.13
C LYS A 76 0.95 -22.99 -14.04
N THR A 77 1.83 -22.46 -13.17
CA THR A 77 2.16 -23.13 -11.92
C THR A 77 1.30 -22.58 -10.77
N LEU A 78 1.42 -23.19 -9.59
CA LEU A 78 0.77 -22.67 -8.39
C LEU A 78 1.36 -21.29 -8.03
N PRO A 79 0.54 -20.34 -7.59
CA PRO A 79 1.02 -19.01 -7.19
C PRO A 79 1.68 -19.06 -5.79
N LEU A 80 2.95 -19.43 -5.74
CA LEU A 80 3.67 -19.82 -4.53
C LEU A 80 3.85 -18.70 -3.49
N LEU A 81 3.64 -17.45 -3.88
CA LEU A 81 3.69 -16.29 -2.98
C LEU A 81 2.39 -16.07 -2.18
N TYR A 82 1.31 -16.76 -2.52
CA TYR A 82 0.06 -16.62 -1.78
C TYR A 82 0.04 -17.54 -0.57
N ASP A 83 -0.51 -17.05 0.53
CA ASP A 83 -0.43 -17.66 1.85
C ASP A 83 -0.63 -19.18 1.89
N PRO A 84 -1.71 -19.77 1.33
CA PRO A 84 -1.89 -21.21 1.36
C PRO A 84 -0.79 -21.99 0.62
N PHE A 85 -0.27 -21.42 -0.49
CA PHE A 85 0.78 -22.07 -1.29
C PHE A 85 2.16 -21.84 -0.69
N PHE A 86 2.41 -20.66 -0.10
CA PHE A 86 3.64 -20.39 0.63
C PHE A 86 3.78 -21.33 1.83
N LYS A 87 2.73 -21.44 2.65
CA LYS A 87 2.70 -22.37 3.80
C LYS A 87 2.82 -23.83 3.38
N MET A 88 2.34 -24.21 2.20
CA MET A 88 2.55 -25.54 1.64
C MET A 88 4.04 -25.87 1.46
N ILE A 89 4.84 -24.88 0.97
CA ILE A 89 6.28 -25.09 0.72
C ILE A 89 7.09 -24.94 2.01
N PHE A 90 6.76 -23.94 2.80
CA PHE A 90 7.46 -23.55 4.03
C PHE A 90 6.68 -23.96 5.28
N ASN A 91 6.05 -25.16 5.25
CA ASN A 91 5.39 -25.71 6.41
C ASN A 91 6.36 -25.76 7.60
N PRO A 92 6.04 -25.10 8.74
CA PRO A 92 6.96 -25.01 9.87
C PRO A 92 7.29 -26.36 10.53
N VAL A 93 6.43 -27.37 10.35
CA VAL A 93 6.65 -28.72 10.89
C VAL A 93 7.48 -29.55 9.93
N GLU A 94 7.10 -29.60 8.65
CA GLU A 94 7.72 -30.48 7.65
C GLU A 94 8.94 -29.87 6.96
N SER A 95 9.03 -28.55 6.90
CA SER A 95 9.99 -27.83 6.06
C SER A 95 10.78 -26.75 6.81
N ARG A 96 10.94 -26.88 8.13
CA ARG A 96 11.67 -25.89 8.96
C ARG A 96 13.09 -25.62 8.45
N ALA A 97 13.80 -26.67 7.99
CA ALA A 97 15.14 -26.51 7.42
C ALA A 97 15.12 -25.60 6.18
N ARG A 98 14.14 -25.76 5.29
CA ARG A 98 13.98 -24.92 4.11
C ARG A 98 13.65 -23.47 4.46
N LEU A 99 12.81 -23.25 5.46
CA LEU A 99 12.51 -21.92 5.98
C LEU A 99 13.77 -21.27 6.56
N SER A 100 14.59 -22.04 7.29
CA SER A 100 15.89 -21.56 7.80
C SER A 100 16.85 -21.18 6.67
N GLU A 101 16.90 -21.93 5.59
CA GLU A 101 17.72 -21.61 4.40
C GLU A 101 17.24 -20.32 3.73
N LEU A 102 15.92 -20.17 3.53
CA LEU A 102 15.35 -18.95 2.98
C LEU A 102 15.72 -17.73 3.84
N VAL A 103 15.48 -17.80 5.15
CA VAL A 103 15.79 -16.71 6.07
C VAL A 103 17.29 -16.42 6.08
N SER A 104 18.14 -17.46 6.13
CA SER A 104 19.61 -17.30 6.11
C SER A 104 20.11 -16.57 4.87
N CYS A 105 19.63 -16.94 3.68
CA CYS A 105 20.09 -16.33 2.43
C CYS A 105 19.57 -14.89 2.25
N ILE A 106 18.43 -14.54 2.87
CA ILE A 106 17.92 -13.16 2.88
C ILE A 106 18.63 -12.31 3.93
N LEU A 107 18.91 -12.83 5.14
CA LEU A 107 19.57 -12.06 6.18
C LEU A 107 21.10 -11.95 5.96
N GLY A 108 21.68 -12.78 5.09
CA GLY A 108 23.13 -12.84 4.85
C GLY A 108 23.88 -13.34 6.09
N GLN A 109 23.26 -14.21 6.88
CA GLN A 109 23.87 -14.87 8.04
C GLN A 109 23.23 -16.25 8.23
N HIS A 110 24.01 -17.23 8.68
CA HIS A 110 23.48 -18.56 8.97
C HIS A 110 22.61 -18.49 10.22
N VAL A 111 21.33 -18.83 10.08
CA VAL A 111 20.35 -18.89 11.17
C VAL A 111 19.49 -20.13 11.07
N THR A 112 18.99 -20.59 12.21
CA THR A 112 18.03 -21.69 12.28
C THR A 112 16.71 -21.17 12.83
N VAL A 113 15.61 -21.43 12.13
CA VAL A 113 14.27 -21.17 12.65
C VAL A 113 13.97 -22.19 13.74
N ILE A 114 13.85 -21.73 14.98
CA ILE A 114 13.55 -22.60 16.13
C ILE A 114 12.06 -22.64 16.46
N GLU A 115 11.31 -21.57 16.08
CA GLU A 115 9.89 -21.45 16.35
C GLU A 115 9.21 -20.66 15.25
N VAL A 116 7.97 -21.02 14.92
CA VAL A 116 7.07 -20.25 14.07
C VAL A 116 5.85 -19.88 14.90
N PHE A 117 5.58 -18.59 15.02
CA PHE A 117 4.45 -18.10 15.80
C PHE A 117 3.15 -18.30 15.01
N PRO A 118 2.09 -18.86 15.62
CA PRO A 118 0.79 -19.03 14.95
C PRO A 118 0.14 -17.69 14.62
N ASP A 119 -0.52 -17.60 13.48
CA ASP A 119 -1.18 -16.38 12.98
C ASP A 119 -2.22 -15.79 13.94
N THR A 120 -2.90 -16.65 14.70
CA THR A 120 -4.08 -16.27 15.53
C THR A 120 -3.81 -16.18 17.02
N SER A 121 -2.74 -16.79 17.54
CA SER A 121 -2.54 -16.98 18.97
C SER A 121 -1.87 -15.79 19.66
N TYR A 122 -1.34 -14.85 18.90
CA TYR A 122 -0.66 -13.68 19.44
C TYR A 122 -1.26 -12.36 18.95
N ALA A 123 -2.57 -12.31 18.79
CA ALA A 123 -3.27 -11.08 19.07
C ALA A 123 -3.03 -10.79 20.57
N PHE A 124 -1.82 -10.37 20.89
CA PHE A 124 -1.61 -9.68 22.17
C PHE A 124 -2.73 -8.67 22.29
N VAL A 125 -3.34 -8.57 23.42
CA VAL A 125 -4.54 -7.80 23.76
C VAL A 125 -4.57 -6.35 23.21
N ASN A 126 -3.61 -5.93 22.39
CA ASN A 126 -3.52 -4.64 21.73
C ASN A 126 -2.59 -4.64 20.50
N SER A 127 -2.32 -5.77 19.82
CA SER A 127 -1.61 -5.71 18.54
C SER A 127 -2.60 -5.48 17.41
N PHE A 128 -2.51 -4.32 16.76
CA PHE A 128 -3.33 -3.94 15.60
C PHE A 128 -2.71 -4.38 14.26
N VAL A 129 -1.65 -5.19 14.31
CA VAL A 129 -0.87 -5.56 13.12
C VAL A 129 -0.93 -7.07 12.93
N ILE A 130 -1.54 -7.50 11.82
CA ILE A 130 -1.52 -8.90 11.35
C ILE A 130 -0.30 -9.05 10.45
N MET A 131 0.51 -10.08 10.70
CA MET A 131 1.72 -10.41 9.95
C MET A 131 1.57 -11.79 9.31
N ASP A 132 2.10 -11.97 8.08
CA ASP A 132 1.94 -13.22 7.34
C ASP A 132 2.65 -14.40 8.01
N MET A 133 3.90 -14.23 8.44
CA MET A 133 4.64 -15.26 9.17
C MET A 133 5.69 -14.63 10.09
N VAL A 134 5.66 -14.96 11.37
CA VAL A 134 6.67 -14.52 12.34
C VAL A 134 7.44 -15.73 12.86
N VAL A 135 8.76 -15.64 12.84
CA VAL A 135 9.65 -16.72 13.27
C VAL A 135 10.67 -16.22 14.30
N ARG A 136 11.06 -17.10 15.22
CA ARG A 136 12.19 -16.89 16.13
C ARG A 136 13.39 -17.71 15.66
N LEU A 137 14.55 -17.09 15.68
CA LEU A 137 15.80 -17.67 15.24
C LEU A 137 16.62 -18.17 16.44
N ASP A 138 17.60 -19.00 16.17
CA ASP A 138 18.48 -19.62 17.17
C ASP A 138 19.36 -18.60 17.92
N ASP A 139 19.67 -17.45 17.32
CA ASP A 139 20.35 -16.34 18.00
C ASP A 139 19.41 -15.51 18.90
N GLY A 140 18.13 -15.85 18.96
CA GLY A 140 17.07 -15.16 19.72
C GLY A 140 16.44 -13.97 18.99
N SER A 141 16.87 -13.65 17.77
CA SER A 141 16.22 -12.63 16.94
C SER A 141 14.85 -13.08 16.46
N ILE A 142 13.99 -12.10 16.13
CA ILE A 142 12.64 -12.34 15.61
C ILE A 142 12.55 -11.77 14.19
N THR A 143 11.99 -12.54 13.28
CA THR A 143 11.85 -12.17 11.89
C THR A 143 10.38 -12.25 11.46
N ASN A 144 9.86 -11.17 10.88
CA ASN A 144 8.61 -11.18 10.13
C ASN A 144 8.90 -11.40 8.64
N ILE A 145 8.15 -12.30 8.03
CA ILE A 145 8.15 -12.55 6.59
C ILE A 145 6.77 -12.14 6.07
N GLU A 146 6.74 -11.13 5.22
CA GLU A 146 5.54 -10.53 4.67
C GLU A 146 5.54 -10.61 3.15
N ILE A 147 4.39 -10.86 2.54
CA ILE A 147 4.24 -10.93 1.09
C ILE A 147 3.23 -9.88 0.63
N GLN A 148 3.73 -8.86 -0.07
CA GLN A 148 2.92 -7.77 -0.59
C GLN A 148 2.57 -7.98 -2.06
N LYS A 149 1.28 -8.10 -2.37
CA LYS A 149 0.77 -8.52 -3.68
C LYS A 149 0.29 -7.36 -4.55
N VAL A 150 -0.16 -6.28 -3.95
CA VAL A 150 -0.79 -5.16 -4.67
C VAL A 150 0.19 -4.03 -4.92
N PRO A 151 0.28 -3.47 -6.16
CA PRO A 151 1.22 -2.41 -6.51
C PRO A 151 0.71 -1.03 -6.10
N TYR A 152 0.36 -0.83 -4.85
CA TYR A 152 0.11 0.50 -4.32
C TYR A 152 1.31 0.97 -3.50
N ASP A 153 1.41 2.27 -3.30
CA ASP A 153 2.42 2.80 -2.39
C ASP A 153 2.18 2.21 -1.00
N PHE A 154 2.93 1.14 -0.74
CA PHE A 154 2.91 0.48 0.56
C PHE A 154 3.41 1.50 1.58
N PRO A 155 2.57 1.90 2.56
CA PRO A 155 2.98 2.96 3.47
C PRO A 155 4.24 2.55 4.23
N ALA A 156 5.32 3.31 4.13
CA ALA A 156 6.54 3.08 4.91
C ALA A 156 6.25 3.02 6.42
N ALA A 157 5.20 3.75 6.86
CA ALA A 157 4.68 3.67 8.22
C ALA A 157 4.24 2.25 8.60
N ARG A 158 3.65 1.46 7.68
CA ARG A 158 3.24 0.08 7.96
C ARG A 158 4.45 -0.82 8.22
N ILE A 159 5.52 -0.66 7.45
CA ILE A 159 6.80 -1.36 7.67
C ILE A 159 7.35 -1.02 9.07
N SER A 160 7.29 0.26 9.44
CA SER A 160 7.72 0.71 10.77
C SER A 160 6.87 0.12 11.88
N CYS A 161 5.54 0.02 11.69
CA CYS A 161 4.63 -0.62 12.65
C CYS A 161 4.95 -2.11 12.83
N TYR A 162 5.20 -2.85 11.75
CA TYR A 162 5.62 -4.26 11.85
C TYR A 162 6.89 -4.41 12.68
N SER A 163 7.91 -3.64 12.36
CA SER A 163 9.18 -3.69 13.06
C SER A 163 9.06 -3.26 14.54
N ALA A 164 8.26 -2.23 14.84
CA ALA A 164 8.00 -1.79 16.21
C ALA A 164 7.26 -2.86 17.04
N ASP A 165 6.26 -3.52 16.42
CA ASP A 165 5.54 -4.60 17.10
C ASP A 165 6.45 -5.79 17.45
N LEU A 166 7.37 -6.16 16.55
CA LEU A 166 8.37 -7.19 16.82
C LEU A 166 9.27 -6.83 18.01
N VAL A 167 9.74 -5.58 18.08
CA VAL A 167 10.54 -5.09 19.22
C VAL A 167 9.74 -5.19 20.53
N LEU A 168 8.47 -4.75 20.52
CA LEU A 168 7.61 -4.82 21.70
C LEU A 168 7.27 -6.25 22.10
N ARG A 169 7.07 -7.17 21.15
CA ARG A 169 6.86 -8.60 21.42
C ARG A 169 8.08 -9.18 22.11
N GLN A 170 9.28 -8.94 21.58
CA GLN A 170 10.50 -9.43 22.18
C GLN A 170 10.69 -8.88 23.61
N PHE A 171 10.46 -7.58 23.80
CA PHE A 171 10.54 -6.95 25.12
C PHE A 171 9.56 -7.57 26.14
N ARG A 172 8.32 -7.81 25.74
CA ARG A 172 7.32 -8.48 26.58
C ARG A 172 7.71 -9.91 26.94
N MET A 173 8.25 -10.66 25.98
CA MET A 173 8.76 -12.00 26.23
C MET A 173 9.88 -12.01 27.30
N LEU A 174 10.75 -11.02 27.29
CA LEU A 174 11.81 -10.87 28.29
C LEU A 174 11.27 -10.44 29.67
N GLN A 175 10.15 -9.72 29.73
CA GLN A 175 9.53 -9.30 30.99
C GLN A 175 8.83 -10.42 31.75
N GLY A 176 8.26 -11.38 31.03
CA GLY A 176 7.34 -12.39 31.60
C GLY A 176 7.96 -13.73 31.98
N MET A 177 9.25 -13.96 31.74
CA MET A 177 9.78 -15.32 31.75
C MET A 177 11.07 -15.48 32.56
N ASN A 178 10.96 -16.13 33.73
CA ASN A 178 12.06 -16.93 34.30
C ASN A 178 12.30 -18.17 33.43
N GLU A 179 13.55 -18.65 33.31
CA GLU A 179 13.92 -19.76 32.40
C GLU A 179 13.02 -21.02 32.51
N GLY A 180 12.50 -21.32 33.70
CA GLY A 180 11.58 -22.45 33.91
C GLY A 180 10.15 -22.24 33.38
N GLN A 181 9.67 -20.98 33.29
CA GLN A 181 8.36 -20.65 32.73
C GLN A 181 8.40 -20.54 31.21
N ARG A 182 9.58 -20.28 30.63
CA ARG A 182 9.80 -20.26 29.18
C ARG A 182 9.41 -21.59 28.53
N ASN A 183 9.84 -22.70 29.09
CA ASN A 183 9.56 -24.02 28.52
C ASN A 183 8.07 -24.37 28.61
N ASN A 184 7.41 -24.08 29.74
CA ASN A 184 5.99 -24.35 29.90
C ASN A 184 5.11 -23.46 29.02
N TYR A 185 5.47 -22.18 28.81
CA TYR A 185 4.72 -21.25 27.95
C TYR A 185 4.74 -21.69 26.47
N TYR A 186 5.87 -22.19 25.99
CA TYR A 186 5.99 -22.67 24.61
C TYR A 186 5.28 -24.00 24.40
N ASP A 187 5.30 -24.89 25.40
CA ASP A 187 4.57 -26.16 25.36
C ASP A 187 3.04 -25.91 25.43
N ASP A 188 2.59 -24.99 26.26
CA ASP A 188 1.18 -24.60 26.37
C ASP A 188 0.67 -23.83 25.14
N ALA A 189 1.49 -22.98 24.52
CA ALA A 189 1.18 -22.32 23.27
C ALA A 189 1.08 -23.30 22.09
N ALA A 190 1.99 -24.25 22.02
CA ALA A 190 1.94 -25.33 21.02
C ALA A 190 0.72 -26.26 21.23
N ALA A 191 0.21 -26.35 22.47
CA ALA A 191 -0.98 -27.10 22.83
C ALA A 191 -2.31 -26.33 22.71
N GLY A 192 -2.29 -25.04 22.30
CA GLY A 192 -3.47 -24.20 22.19
C GLY A 192 -4.12 -23.80 23.53
N LYS A 193 -3.38 -23.91 24.64
CA LYS A 193 -3.86 -23.70 26.01
C LYS A 193 -3.44 -22.33 26.62
N ALA A 194 -2.78 -21.46 25.85
CA ALA A 194 -2.34 -20.16 26.35
C ALA A 194 -3.55 -19.23 26.63
N GLY A 195 -4.09 -19.34 27.82
CA GLY A 195 -5.11 -18.45 28.38
C GLY A 195 -4.47 -17.49 29.37
N ASN A 196 -5.01 -16.30 29.41
CA ASN A 196 -4.78 -15.10 30.23
C ASN A 196 -4.33 -15.31 31.70
N GLU A 197 -3.18 -15.91 31.96
CA GLU A 197 -2.62 -15.89 33.31
C GLU A 197 -1.32 -15.10 33.34
N THR A 198 -1.42 -13.88 33.87
CA THR A 198 -0.26 -13.15 34.41
C THR A 198 0.34 -13.98 35.52
N SER A 199 1.39 -14.76 35.19
CA SER A 199 2.14 -15.52 36.18
C SER A 199 2.93 -14.56 37.07
N GLN A 200 2.40 -14.33 38.29
CA GLN A 200 3.19 -13.77 39.38
C GLN A 200 4.24 -14.80 39.79
N ALA A 201 5.50 -14.39 39.83
CA ALA A 201 6.54 -15.19 40.47
C ALA A 201 6.17 -15.41 41.94
N ALA A 202 6.41 -16.60 42.48
CA ALA A 202 6.02 -17.01 43.82
C ALA A 202 6.66 -16.17 44.96
N ASP A 203 7.65 -15.33 44.66
CA ASP A 203 8.38 -14.47 45.58
C ASP A 203 8.10 -12.96 45.39
N GLY A 204 7.23 -12.58 44.43
CA GLY A 204 6.88 -11.17 44.20
C GLY A 204 8.03 -10.35 43.55
N SER A 205 9.15 -10.94 43.22
CA SER A 205 10.26 -10.23 42.59
C SER A 205 10.07 -10.21 41.05
N TYR A 206 9.72 -9.04 40.51
CA TYR A 206 9.82 -8.79 39.08
C TYR A 206 11.29 -8.64 38.72
N SER A 207 11.88 -9.61 38.02
CA SER A 207 13.17 -9.37 37.39
C SER A 207 12.99 -8.26 36.35
N LYS A 208 13.64 -7.12 36.55
CA LYS A 208 13.61 -6.04 35.57
C LYS A 208 14.12 -6.58 34.22
N PRO A 209 13.39 -6.38 33.12
CA PRO A 209 13.86 -6.80 31.81
C PRO A 209 15.16 -6.08 31.52
N SER A 210 16.19 -6.83 31.12
CA SER A 210 17.45 -6.24 30.67
C SER A 210 17.31 -5.95 29.18
N TYR A 211 17.47 -4.68 28.80
CA TYR A 211 17.58 -4.27 27.39
C TYR A 211 18.78 -4.90 26.69
N GLU A 212 19.79 -5.33 27.43
CA GLU A 212 20.99 -6.01 26.92
C GLU A 212 20.67 -7.37 26.28
N ASN A 213 19.57 -8.01 26.71
CA ASN A 213 19.14 -9.30 26.18
C ASN A 213 18.30 -9.18 24.90
N MET A 214 17.92 -7.95 24.52
CA MET A 214 17.18 -7.74 23.28
C MET A 214 18.06 -8.03 22.06
N LYS A 215 17.50 -8.78 21.11
CA LYS A 215 18.14 -9.14 19.85
C LYS A 215 17.55 -8.34 18.70
N LYS A 216 18.17 -8.42 17.54
CA LYS A 216 17.67 -7.79 16.32
C LYS A 216 16.27 -8.26 15.99
N VAL A 217 15.53 -7.40 15.33
CA VAL A 217 14.26 -7.72 14.67
C VAL A 217 14.42 -7.47 13.18
N HIS A 218 14.04 -8.46 12.39
CA HIS A 218 14.14 -8.40 10.94
C HIS A 218 12.75 -8.36 10.32
N THR A 219 12.56 -7.45 9.37
CA THR A 219 11.34 -7.37 8.58
C THR A 219 11.69 -7.66 7.12
N ILE A 220 11.30 -8.84 6.65
CA ILE A 220 11.48 -9.29 5.27
C ILE A 220 10.16 -9.07 4.53
N ILE A 221 10.18 -8.32 3.42
CA ILE A 221 9.00 -8.10 2.61
C ILE A 221 9.30 -8.44 1.15
N PHE A 222 8.54 -9.38 0.62
CA PHE A 222 8.53 -9.71 -0.80
C PHE A 222 7.41 -8.94 -1.50
N PHE A 223 7.76 -8.09 -2.46
CA PHE A 223 6.80 -7.37 -3.30
C PHE A 223 6.63 -8.11 -4.63
N GLU A 224 5.46 -8.73 -4.86
CA GLU A 224 5.12 -9.32 -6.15
C GLU A 224 5.10 -8.26 -7.25
N LYS A 225 4.53 -7.09 -6.92
CA LYS A 225 4.54 -5.87 -7.76
C LYS A 225 5.02 -4.70 -6.91
N SER A 226 6.12 -4.10 -7.29
CA SER A 226 6.71 -2.98 -6.55
C SER A 226 6.16 -1.62 -7.00
N SER A 227 5.97 -0.70 -6.05
CA SER A 227 5.64 0.69 -6.33
C SER A 227 6.87 1.46 -6.86
N SER A 228 6.63 2.68 -7.35
CA SER A 228 7.71 3.56 -7.82
C SER A 228 8.70 3.93 -6.71
N SER A 229 8.25 3.97 -5.45
CA SER A 229 9.07 4.30 -4.29
C SER A 229 10.13 3.22 -3.96
N LEU A 230 9.94 1.98 -4.43
CA LEU A 230 10.90 0.88 -4.29
C LEU A 230 11.92 0.81 -5.43
N LYS A 231 11.84 1.69 -6.43
CA LYS A 231 12.80 1.72 -7.53
C LYS A 231 13.96 2.64 -7.17
N SER A 232 15.17 2.06 -7.07
CA SER A 232 16.36 2.85 -6.78
C SER A 232 16.61 3.92 -7.87
N PRO A 233 16.86 5.19 -7.49
CA PRO A 233 17.25 6.22 -8.44
C PRO A 233 18.67 5.99 -9.00
N LYS A 234 19.53 5.25 -8.30
CA LYS A 234 20.90 4.94 -8.73
C LYS A 234 20.92 3.87 -9.85
N ASP A 235 20.23 2.77 -9.62
CA ASP A 235 20.11 1.68 -10.62
C ASP A 235 18.73 1.04 -10.52
N LYS A 236 17.97 1.12 -11.59
CA LYS A 236 16.61 0.55 -11.68
C LYS A 236 16.58 -0.98 -11.70
N ARG A 237 17.73 -1.64 -11.82
CA ARG A 237 17.86 -3.10 -11.80
C ARG A 237 17.95 -3.66 -10.40
N LEU A 238 18.27 -2.81 -9.40
CA LEU A 238 18.35 -3.22 -8.01
C LEU A 238 16.97 -3.68 -7.52
N TYR A 239 16.91 -4.88 -7.05
CA TYR A 239 15.67 -5.51 -6.58
C TYR A 239 15.73 -5.88 -5.08
N PHE A 240 16.90 -5.79 -4.46
CA PHE A 240 17.12 -6.14 -3.07
C PHE A 240 17.62 -4.92 -2.30
N HIS A 241 16.87 -4.51 -1.28
CA HIS A 241 17.17 -3.30 -0.51
C HIS A 241 17.29 -3.65 0.97
N VAL A 242 18.44 -3.33 1.56
CA VAL A 242 18.70 -3.49 3.00
C VAL A 242 18.56 -2.13 3.67
N GLY A 243 17.66 -2.05 4.66
CA GLY A 243 17.44 -0.85 5.46
C GLY A 243 17.88 -1.06 6.91
N LYS A 244 18.66 -0.12 7.43
CA LYS A 244 19.08 -0.04 8.83
C LYS A 244 19.18 1.41 9.24
N THR A 245 19.02 1.71 10.53
CA THR A 245 19.20 3.07 11.03
C THR A 245 20.69 3.40 11.06
N VAL A 246 21.06 4.50 10.40
CA VAL A 246 22.42 5.06 10.39
C VAL A 246 22.33 6.51 10.85
N PHE A 247 23.22 6.90 11.76
CA PHE A 247 23.30 8.28 12.24
C PHE A 247 24.21 9.10 11.33
N ASN A 248 23.79 10.31 11.01
CA ASN A 248 24.55 11.24 10.14
C ASN A 248 25.91 11.67 10.70
N THR A 249 26.14 11.46 11.99
CA THR A 249 27.39 11.75 12.70
C THR A 249 28.30 10.52 12.85
N GLU A 250 27.96 9.42 12.15
CA GLU A 250 28.73 8.16 12.16
C GLU A 250 28.95 7.55 13.55
N ILE A 251 28.15 7.93 14.55
CA ILE A 251 28.19 7.26 15.85
C ILE A 251 27.84 5.78 15.70
N ASN A 252 28.58 4.92 16.37
CA ASN A 252 28.40 3.47 16.32
C ASN A 252 27.28 3.01 17.28
N MET A 253 26.07 3.53 17.10
CA MET A 253 24.88 3.07 17.80
C MET A 253 24.04 2.21 16.87
N LYS A 254 23.91 0.92 17.18
CA LYS A 254 23.17 -0.04 16.37
C LYS A 254 21.76 -0.21 16.96
N LEU A 255 20.73 0.26 16.24
CA LEU A 255 19.35 -0.03 16.58
C LEU A 255 19.00 -1.46 16.18
N LEU A 256 17.95 -2.01 16.79
CA LEU A 256 17.59 -3.42 16.64
C LEU A 256 16.94 -3.76 15.29
N GLN A 257 16.37 -2.77 14.63
CA GLN A 257 15.51 -2.95 13.45
C GLN A 257 16.35 -3.02 12.17
N GLU A 258 16.13 -4.07 11.39
CA GLU A 258 16.71 -4.28 10.07
C GLU A 258 15.62 -4.69 9.08
N TYR A 259 15.66 -4.12 7.88
CA TYR A 259 14.63 -4.30 6.84
C TYR A 259 15.26 -4.91 5.60
N HIS A 260 14.56 -5.89 5.01
CA HIS A 260 14.93 -6.52 3.75
C HIS A 260 13.75 -6.43 2.81
N LEU A 261 13.82 -5.54 1.81
CA LEU A 261 12.74 -5.28 0.87
C LEU A 261 13.14 -5.83 -0.50
N ILE A 262 12.33 -6.75 -1.03
CA ILE A 262 12.65 -7.50 -2.24
C ILE A 262 11.59 -7.25 -3.30
N SER A 263 11.98 -6.63 -4.43
CA SER A 263 11.12 -6.33 -5.58
C SER A 263 11.16 -7.48 -6.58
N LEU A 264 10.21 -8.42 -6.51
CA LEU A 264 10.20 -9.62 -7.35
C LEU A 264 9.91 -9.33 -8.82
N ASP A 265 9.10 -8.32 -9.13
CA ASP A 265 8.86 -7.86 -10.50
C ASP A 265 10.13 -7.27 -11.14
N THR A 266 10.96 -6.56 -10.36
CA THR A 266 12.26 -6.07 -10.81
C THR A 266 13.23 -7.21 -11.01
N PHE A 267 13.30 -8.15 -10.07
CA PHE A 267 14.10 -9.38 -10.21
C PHE A 267 13.70 -10.16 -11.45
N ARG A 268 12.40 -10.42 -11.67
CA ARG A 268 11.88 -11.11 -12.86
C ARG A 268 12.32 -10.42 -14.15
N LYS A 269 12.24 -9.10 -14.18
CA LYS A 269 12.55 -8.30 -15.36
C LYS A 269 14.03 -8.30 -15.76
N TYR A 270 14.91 -8.22 -14.77
CA TYR A 270 16.32 -7.92 -15.04
C TYR A 270 17.30 -9.06 -14.72
N ARG A 271 16.87 -10.06 -13.94
CA ARG A 271 17.76 -11.11 -13.45
C ARG A 271 17.30 -12.52 -13.80
N TYR A 272 16.01 -12.75 -13.83
CA TYR A 272 15.43 -14.08 -13.95
C TYR A 272 15.83 -14.82 -15.24
N SER A 273 15.89 -14.13 -16.38
CA SER A 273 16.27 -14.72 -17.67
C SER A 273 17.68 -15.30 -17.63
N ASP A 274 18.63 -14.60 -16.99
CA ASP A 274 20.00 -15.09 -16.89
C ASP A 274 20.09 -16.36 -16.05
N ILE A 275 19.33 -16.42 -14.95
CA ILE A 275 19.31 -17.61 -14.11
C ILE A 275 18.72 -18.80 -14.83
N ILE A 276 17.59 -18.64 -15.53
CA ILE A 276 16.93 -19.74 -16.23
C ILE A 276 17.77 -20.28 -17.39
N GLU A 277 18.68 -19.46 -17.93
CA GLU A 277 19.66 -19.84 -18.96
C GLU A 277 20.98 -20.39 -18.37
N GLY A 278 21.06 -20.52 -17.04
CA GLY A 278 22.22 -21.08 -16.34
C GLY A 278 23.36 -20.08 -16.12
N ARG A 279 23.16 -18.79 -16.39
CA ARG A 279 24.16 -17.73 -16.11
C ARG A 279 24.05 -17.27 -14.64
N ILE A 280 24.44 -18.14 -13.71
CA ILE A 280 24.31 -17.89 -12.27
C ILE A 280 25.48 -17.07 -11.72
N ASP A 281 26.66 -17.20 -12.36
CA ASP A 281 27.94 -16.64 -11.88
C ASP A 281 28.16 -15.16 -12.24
N SER A 282 27.16 -14.47 -12.74
CA SER A 282 27.35 -13.06 -13.07
C SER A 282 27.59 -12.26 -11.80
N ALA A 283 28.68 -11.48 -11.80
CA ALA A 283 29.09 -10.56 -10.76
C ALA A 283 28.14 -9.35 -10.60
N ASP A 284 26.87 -9.50 -10.99
CA ASP A 284 25.89 -8.45 -10.90
C ASP A 284 25.55 -8.19 -9.45
N ILE A 285 25.64 -6.93 -9.07
CA ILE A 285 25.33 -6.45 -7.73
C ILE A 285 23.82 -6.50 -7.56
N ASP A 286 23.35 -7.48 -6.81
CA ASP A 286 21.93 -7.63 -6.47
C ASP A 286 21.47 -6.57 -5.44
N CYS A 287 22.42 -6.08 -4.63
CA CYS A 287 22.22 -5.09 -3.59
C CYS A 287 23.40 -4.09 -3.55
N ASP A 288 23.11 -2.80 -3.38
CA ASP A 288 24.13 -1.74 -3.29
C ASP A 288 24.81 -1.67 -1.87
N ASP A 289 24.46 -2.56 -0.94
CA ASP A 289 25.12 -2.66 0.38
C ASP A 289 26.29 -3.65 0.34
N THR A 290 27.49 -3.14 0.10
CA THR A 290 28.73 -3.93 0.06
C THR A 290 28.98 -4.68 1.38
N GLN A 291 28.60 -4.13 2.53
CA GLN A 291 28.74 -4.82 3.82
C GLN A 291 27.82 -6.03 3.92
N TYR A 292 26.62 -5.91 3.36
CA TYR A 292 25.66 -7.01 3.30
C TYR A 292 26.16 -8.08 2.33
N GLU A 293 26.53 -7.73 1.11
CA GLU A 293 27.01 -8.66 0.09
C GLU A 293 28.26 -9.43 0.55
N ASN A 294 29.16 -8.80 1.30
CA ASN A 294 30.36 -9.45 1.85
C ASN A 294 30.06 -10.49 2.96
N ARG A 295 28.86 -10.46 3.54
CA ARG A 295 28.43 -11.48 4.53
C ARG A 295 27.91 -12.76 3.85
N LEU A 296 27.47 -12.67 2.60
CA LEU A 296 26.90 -13.80 1.88
C LEU A 296 27.99 -14.78 1.46
N THR A 297 27.81 -16.04 1.84
CA THR A 297 28.56 -17.14 1.25
C THR A 297 28.08 -17.41 -0.18
N GLU A 298 28.89 -18.09 -0.97
CA GLU A 298 28.49 -18.50 -2.32
C GLU A 298 27.19 -19.33 -2.30
N LYS A 299 27.06 -20.26 -1.32
CA LYS A 299 25.83 -21.02 -1.12
C LYS A 299 24.64 -20.10 -0.87
N MET A 300 24.75 -19.10 0.03
CA MET A 300 23.65 -18.20 0.33
C MET A 300 23.22 -17.38 -0.90
N ARG A 301 24.19 -16.93 -1.73
CA ARG A 301 23.86 -16.22 -2.99
C ARG A 301 23.09 -17.14 -3.93
N ARG A 302 23.56 -18.37 -4.09
CA ARG A 302 22.90 -19.38 -4.92
C ARG A 302 21.48 -19.70 -4.40
N ASP A 303 21.32 -19.91 -3.09
CA ASP A 303 20.04 -20.21 -2.46
C ASP A 303 19.07 -19.02 -2.60
N ARG A 304 19.53 -17.79 -2.45
CA ARG A 304 18.74 -16.57 -2.68
C ARG A 304 18.21 -16.53 -4.11
N LEU A 305 19.06 -16.69 -5.10
CA LEU A 305 18.66 -16.73 -6.51
C LEU A 305 17.67 -17.86 -6.79
N MET A 306 17.88 -19.04 -6.20
CA MET A 306 16.99 -20.19 -6.31
C MET A 306 15.58 -19.88 -5.79
N TYR A 307 15.46 -19.36 -4.56
CA TYR A 307 14.15 -19.04 -3.98
C TYR A 307 13.44 -17.88 -4.68
N LEU A 308 14.16 -16.81 -5.02
CA LEU A 308 13.55 -15.70 -5.76
C LEU A 308 13.08 -16.14 -7.15
N SER A 309 13.84 -17.02 -7.84
CA SER A 309 13.41 -17.59 -9.12
C SER A 309 12.19 -18.49 -8.97
N LEU A 310 12.14 -19.31 -7.92
CA LEU A 310 10.98 -20.13 -7.61
C LEU A 310 9.72 -19.29 -7.37
N PHE A 311 9.83 -18.19 -6.63
CA PHE A 311 8.70 -17.30 -6.32
C PHE A 311 8.18 -16.54 -7.54
N THR A 312 9.04 -16.34 -8.54
CA THR A 312 8.68 -15.61 -9.77
C THR A 312 8.33 -16.52 -10.94
N ALA A 313 8.46 -17.84 -10.80
CA ALA A 313 8.11 -18.79 -11.83
C ALA A 313 6.58 -18.81 -12.08
N GLU A 314 6.19 -18.77 -13.35
CA GLU A 314 4.80 -18.70 -13.78
C GLU A 314 4.30 -19.96 -14.47
N THR A 315 5.22 -20.77 -15.01
CA THR A 315 4.88 -21.94 -15.81
C THR A 315 5.53 -23.23 -15.29
N PRO A 316 4.94 -24.40 -15.55
CA PRO A 316 5.56 -25.69 -15.22
C PRO A 316 6.92 -25.91 -15.89
N ASP A 317 7.13 -25.38 -17.10
CA ASP A 317 8.40 -25.48 -17.79
C ASP A 317 9.50 -24.70 -17.06
N GLU A 318 9.21 -23.50 -16.58
CA GLU A 318 10.13 -22.74 -15.74
C GLU A 318 10.49 -23.50 -14.46
N ILE A 319 9.50 -24.10 -13.78
CA ILE A 319 9.75 -24.95 -12.59
C ILE A 319 10.65 -26.15 -12.94
N ASN A 320 10.43 -26.79 -14.10
CA ASN A 320 11.26 -27.89 -14.55
C ASN A 320 12.72 -27.45 -14.80
N ARG A 321 12.93 -26.33 -15.46
CA ARG A 321 14.27 -25.75 -15.70
C ARG A 321 14.96 -25.38 -14.40
N LEU A 322 14.23 -24.73 -13.48
CA LEU A 322 14.77 -24.39 -12.15
C LEU A 322 15.15 -25.64 -11.37
N ALA A 323 14.33 -26.71 -11.37
CA ALA A 323 14.68 -27.97 -10.71
C ALA A 323 15.89 -28.69 -11.34
N ALA A 324 16.15 -28.46 -12.62
CA ALA A 324 17.37 -28.96 -13.29
C ALA A 324 18.62 -28.16 -12.86
N LEU A 325 18.50 -26.84 -12.68
CA LEU A 325 19.59 -25.97 -12.21
C LEU A 325 19.84 -26.08 -10.71
N PHE A 326 18.77 -26.27 -9.94
CA PHE A 326 18.75 -26.34 -8.47
C PHE A 326 18.08 -27.65 -8.05
N PRO A 327 18.81 -28.76 -7.90
CA PRO A 327 18.23 -30.05 -7.54
C PRO A 327 17.45 -30.03 -6.21
N GLU A 328 17.75 -29.07 -5.33
CA GLU A 328 17.06 -28.83 -4.08
C GLU A 328 15.56 -28.49 -4.27
N LEU A 329 15.17 -28.03 -5.45
CA LEU A 329 13.79 -27.74 -5.81
C LEU A 329 13.00 -28.97 -6.29
N PHE A 330 13.65 -30.11 -6.48
CA PHE A 330 12.99 -31.34 -6.95
C PHE A 330 11.81 -31.76 -6.06
N PRO A 331 11.91 -31.79 -4.72
CA PRO A 331 10.78 -32.11 -3.87
C PRO A 331 9.62 -31.13 -4.00
N ILE A 332 9.90 -29.83 -4.19
CA ILE A 332 8.87 -28.79 -4.39
C ILE A 332 8.16 -29.00 -5.73
N ARG A 333 8.94 -29.21 -6.80
CA ARG A 333 8.39 -29.55 -8.11
C ARG A 333 7.49 -30.78 -8.06
N GLN A 334 7.91 -31.83 -7.38
CA GLN A 334 7.11 -33.04 -7.22
C GLN A 334 5.82 -32.74 -6.45
N LYS A 335 5.90 -32.02 -5.35
CA LYS A 335 4.73 -31.61 -4.56
C LYS A 335 3.75 -30.79 -5.39
N ILE A 336 4.21 -29.83 -6.20
CA ILE A 336 3.35 -29.06 -7.12
C ILE A 336 2.63 -30.01 -8.10
N ARG A 337 3.33 -30.99 -8.67
CA ARG A 337 2.72 -31.97 -9.60
C ARG A 337 1.68 -32.86 -8.94
N GLU A 338 1.87 -33.25 -7.69
CA GLU A 338 0.90 -34.06 -6.93
C GLU A 338 -0.46 -33.34 -6.78
N TYR A 339 -0.44 -32.01 -6.69
CA TYR A 339 -1.69 -31.23 -6.61
C TYR A 339 -2.55 -31.27 -7.89
N LEU A 340 -1.98 -31.63 -9.04
CA LEU A 340 -2.77 -31.90 -10.26
C LEU A 340 -3.77 -33.04 -10.07
N THR A 341 -3.50 -33.98 -9.15
CA THR A 341 -4.40 -35.10 -8.82
C THR A 341 -5.32 -34.82 -7.63
N ARG A 342 -5.25 -33.61 -7.04
CA ARG A 342 -5.97 -33.21 -5.82
C ARG A 342 -6.84 -31.95 -6.05
N PRO A 343 -7.79 -31.95 -7.01
CA PRO A 343 -8.50 -30.74 -7.40
C PRO A 343 -9.30 -30.10 -6.25
N LYS A 344 -9.79 -30.88 -5.28
CA LYS A 344 -10.52 -30.37 -4.11
C LYS A 344 -9.60 -29.57 -3.17
N GLU A 345 -8.35 -29.99 -2.98
CA GLU A 345 -7.38 -29.26 -2.17
C GLU A 345 -6.99 -27.98 -2.89
N VAL A 346 -6.73 -28.05 -4.19
CA VAL A 346 -6.34 -26.90 -5.01
C VAL A 346 -7.42 -25.82 -5.03
N ILE A 347 -8.70 -26.19 -5.22
CA ILE A 347 -9.77 -25.18 -5.22
C ILE A 347 -9.92 -24.51 -3.86
N ASN A 348 -9.73 -25.23 -2.76
CA ASN A 348 -9.73 -24.67 -1.42
C ASN A 348 -8.59 -23.66 -1.26
N MET A 349 -7.37 -24.00 -1.71
CA MET A 349 -6.20 -23.12 -1.62
C MET A 349 -6.37 -21.84 -2.45
N PHE A 350 -6.88 -21.98 -3.70
CA PHE A 350 -7.15 -20.82 -4.56
C PHE A 350 -8.25 -19.92 -3.99
N SER A 351 -9.34 -20.52 -3.49
CA SER A 351 -10.45 -19.76 -2.90
C SER A 351 -10.04 -19.05 -1.62
N GLU A 352 -9.20 -19.68 -0.78
CA GLU A 352 -8.66 -19.07 0.42
C GLU A 352 -7.69 -17.93 0.08
N ALA A 353 -6.81 -18.13 -0.90
CA ALA A 353 -5.89 -17.09 -1.35
C ALA A 353 -6.63 -15.87 -1.91
N LEU A 354 -7.69 -16.07 -2.70
CA LEU A 354 -8.54 -14.99 -3.20
C LEU A 354 -9.27 -14.28 -2.06
N ARG A 355 -9.82 -15.02 -1.09
CA ARG A 355 -10.49 -14.44 0.08
C ARG A 355 -9.57 -13.56 0.92
N ILE A 356 -8.32 -13.99 1.12
CA ILE A 356 -7.30 -13.18 1.83
C ILE A 356 -6.99 -11.91 1.03
N LEU A 357 -6.84 -12.03 -0.29
CA LEU A 357 -6.59 -10.88 -1.16
C LEU A 357 -7.74 -9.88 -1.14
N ASP A 358 -8.99 -10.35 -1.21
CA ASP A 358 -10.19 -9.52 -1.16
C ASP A 358 -10.29 -8.77 0.18
N ASN A 359 -10.07 -9.45 1.30
CA ASN A 359 -10.06 -8.85 2.62
C ASN A 359 -8.98 -7.78 2.76
N ASN A 360 -7.75 -8.08 2.36
CA ASN A 360 -6.64 -7.14 2.40
C ASN A 360 -6.89 -5.91 1.49
N THR A 361 -7.53 -6.12 0.35
CA THR A 361 -7.93 -5.04 -0.57
C THR A 361 -9.04 -4.18 0.04
N ALA A 362 -10.04 -4.80 0.67
CA ALA A 362 -11.13 -4.09 1.34
C ALA A 362 -10.64 -3.23 2.51
N GLU A 363 -9.75 -3.76 3.35
CA GLU A 363 -9.11 -3.01 4.44
C GLU A 363 -8.33 -1.81 3.93
N LEU A 364 -7.52 -2.02 2.87
CA LEU A 364 -6.77 -0.95 2.23
C LEU A 364 -7.68 0.15 1.68
N MET A 365 -8.77 -0.24 1.01
CA MET A 365 -9.74 0.72 0.46
C MET A 365 -10.43 1.48 1.59
N ALA A 366 -10.78 0.81 2.69
CA ALA A 366 -11.36 1.46 3.86
C ALA A 366 -10.40 2.49 4.47
N ASP A 367 -9.11 2.18 4.59
CA ASP A 367 -8.10 3.12 5.10
C ASP A 367 -7.87 4.30 4.14
N ARG A 368 -7.87 4.06 2.83
CA ARG A 368 -7.80 5.14 1.82
C ARG A 368 -9.02 6.06 1.90
N PHE A 369 -10.21 5.51 2.00
CA PHE A 369 -11.42 6.32 2.15
C PHE A 369 -11.44 7.12 3.46
N LYS A 370 -10.95 6.55 4.57
CA LYS A 370 -10.79 7.29 5.84
C LYS A 370 -9.81 8.45 5.68
N ALA A 371 -8.65 8.22 5.05
CA ALA A 371 -7.65 9.26 4.81
C ALA A 371 -8.19 10.36 3.88
N GLN A 372 -8.87 9.99 2.80
CA GLN A 372 -9.52 10.96 1.88
C GLN A 372 -10.60 11.78 2.60
N LEU A 373 -11.42 11.13 3.44
CA LEU A 373 -12.45 11.81 4.23
C LEU A 373 -11.84 12.81 5.21
N GLU A 374 -10.74 12.47 5.86
CA GLU A 374 -10.06 13.36 6.80
C GLU A 374 -9.43 14.57 6.08
N ASN A 375 -8.79 14.34 4.95
CA ASN A 375 -8.26 15.41 4.10
C ASN A 375 -9.38 16.34 3.61
N ALA A 376 -10.48 15.77 3.12
CA ALA A 376 -11.64 16.56 2.71
C ALA A 376 -12.24 17.38 3.88
N LYS A 377 -12.26 16.84 5.10
CA LYS A 377 -12.67 17.59 6.30
C LYS A 377 -11.74 18.78 6.60
N ILE A 378 -10.43 18.59 6.43
CA ILE A 378 -9.43 19.67 6.61
C ILE A 378 -9.65 20.77 5.57
N GLU A 379 -9.81 20.40 4.29
CA GLU A 379 -10.11 21.34 3.21
C GLU A 379 -11.41 22.12 3.46
N VAL A 380 -12.48 21.41 3.85
CA VAL A 380 -13.76 22.06 4.19
C VAL A 380 -13.62 23.05 5.36
N LYS A 381 -12.78 22.72 6.36
CA LYS A 381 -12.50 23.65 7.47
C LYS A 381 -11.74 24.89 6.98
N ALA A 382 -10.74 24.72 6.11
CA ALA A 382 -9.97 25.81 5.52
C ALA A 382 -10.87 26.73 4.69
N VAL A 383 -11.67 26.18 3.78
CA VAL A 383 -12.64 26.94 2.95
C VAL A 383 -13.68 27.65 3.81
N LYS A 384 -14.19 27.05 4.89
CA LYS A 384 -15.09 27.71 5.83
C LYS A 384 -14.43 28.90 6.53
N HIS A 385 -13.16 28.79 6.86
CA HIS A 385 -12.40 29.88 7.47
C HIS A 385 -12.21 31.03 6.48
N GLU A 386 -11.79 30.77 5.25
CA GLU A 386 -11.68 31.76 4.18
C GLU A 386 -13.01 32.43 3.89
N LEU A 387 -14.09 31.66 3.76
CA LEU A 387 -15.43 32.20 3.55
C LEU A 387 -15.86 33.19 4.66
N LYS A 388 -15.52 32.84 5.92
CA LYS A 388 -15.81 33.70 7.07
C LYS A 388 -15.02 35.01 7.02
N THR A 389 -13.75 34.95 6.57
CA THR A 389 -12.88 36.13 6.42
C THR A 389 -13.38 37.02 5.31
N THR A 390 -13.60 36.46 4.12
CA THR A 390 -14.13 37.18 2.96
C THR A 390 -15.50 37.81 3.26
N ARG A 391 -16.35 37.12 4.01
CA ARG A 391 -17.66 37.69 4.42
C ARG A 391 -17.52 38.90 5.33
N LYS A 392 -16.52 38.94 6.21
CA LYS A 392 -16.20 40.10 7.04
C LYS A 392 -15.70 41.28 6.17
N GLU A 393 -14.79 40.99 5.23
CA GLU A 393 -14.25 41.98 4.29
C GLU A 393 -15.33 42.58 3.42
N VAL A 394 -16.22 41.78 2.86
CA VAL A 394 -17.38 42.26 2.08
C VAL A 394 -18.32 43.11 2.94
N THR A 395 -18.49 42.74 4.21
CA THR A 395 -19.34 43.55 5.12
C THR A 395 -18.71 44.92 5.41
N ALA A 396 -17.39 44.98 5.65
CA ALA A 396 -16.63 46.19 5.84
C ALA A 396 -16.68 47.10 4.59
N ALA A 397 -16.40 46.53 3.41
CA ALA A 397 -16.47 47.24 2.13
C ALA A 397 -17.87 47.80 1.85
N ARG A 398 -18.95 47.11 2.22
CA ARG A 398 -20.32 47.60 2.10
C ARG A 398 -20.59 48.80 3.04
N GLN A 399 -20.01 48.79 4.24
CA GLN A 399 -20.11 49.93 5.16
C GLN A 399 -19.37 51.15 4.62
N GLU A 400 -18.14 50.97 4.13
CA GLU A 400 -17.37 52.04 3.50
C GLU A 400 -18.10 52.63 2.29
N LEU A 401 -18.65 51.79 1.43
CA LEU A 401 -19.44 52.25 0.27
C LEU A 401 -20.67 53.05 0.70
N LYS A 402 -21.30 52.69 1.81
CA LYS A 402 -22.46 53.43 2.36
C LYS A 402 -22.03 54.82 2.84
N ILE A 403 -20.90 54.94 3.54
CA ILE A 403 -20.33 56.19 4.01
C ILE A 403 -19.97 57.07 2.81
N THR A 404 -19.23 56.56 1.85
CA THR A 404 -18.84 57.30 0.62
C THR A 404 -20.05 57.78 -0.16
N LYS A 405 -21.13 57.00 -0.26
CA LYS A 405 -22.38 57.46 -0.89
C LYS A 405 -23.03 58.60 -0.13
N GLN A 406 -22.97 58.61 1.19
CA GLN A 406 -23.49 59.72 2.02
C GLN A 406 -22.66 60.99 1.80
N GLU A 407 -21.33 60.88 1.78
CA GLU A 407 -20.42 61.99 1.50
C GLU A 407 -20.61 62.56 0.11
N VAL A 408 -20.76 61.74 -0.93
CA VAL A 408 -21.07 62.16 -2.30
C VAL A 408 -22.42 62.91 -2.38
N ASN A 409 -23.43 62.44 -1.67
CA ASN A 409 -24.74 63.13 -1.65
C ASN A 409 -24.68 64.47 -0.92
N ALA A 410 -23.93 64.53 0.19
CA ALA A 410 -23.71 65.82 0.88
C ALA A 410 -22.96 66.82 0.01
N ALA A 411 -21.88 66.39 -0.66
CA ALA A 411 -21.12 67.23 -1.60
C ALA A 411 -21.95 67.68 -2.78
N LYS A 412 -22.88 66.85 -3.29
CA LYS A 412 -23.82 67.23 -4.34
C LYS A 412 -24.79 68.31 -3.84
N GLN A 413 -25.30 68.20 -2.61
CA GLN A 413 -26.19 69.18 -2.01
C GLN A 413 -25.47 70.52 -1.83
N GLU A 414 -24.23 70.47 -1.31
CA GLU A 414 -23.41 71.74 -1.21
C GLU A 414 -23.12 72.38 -2.55
N ALA A 415 -22.76 71.57 -3.57
CA ALA A 415 -22.54 72.13 -4.93
C ALA A 415 -23.80 72.76 -5.52
N THR A 416 -24.98 72.16 -5.31
CA THR A 416 -26.25 72.65 -5.75
C THR A 416 -26.55 74.02 -5.04
N ALA A 417 -26.40 74.10 -3.73
CA ALA A 417 -26.58 75.33 -2.95
C ALA A 417 -25.58 76.39 -3.31
N ALA A 418 -24.30 76.02 -3.61
CA ALA A 418 -23.31 77.00 -4.13
C ALA A 418 -23.67 77.55 -5.51
N ASN A 419 -24.17 76.72 -6.43
CA ASN A 419 -24.65 77.19 -7.74
C ASN A 419 -25.86 78.12 -7.61
N GLU A 420 -26.82 77.76 -6.74
CA GLU A 420 -27.99 78.68 -6.51
C GLU A 420 -27.54 80.03 -5.94
N ARG A 421 -26.57 80.08 -5.03
CA ARG A 421 -26.00 81.32 -4.50
C ARG A 421 -25.30 82.14 -5.61
N ALA A 422 -24.49 81.45 -6.45
CA ALA A 422 -23.82 82.12 -7.58
C ALA A 422 -24.81 82.67 -8.60
N GLU A 423 -25.90 81.94 -8.90
CA GLU A 423 -26.97 82.45 -9.76
C GLU A 423 -27.69 83.67 -9.18
N ASN A 424 -28.01 83.64 -7.89
CA ASN A 424 -28.65 84.72 -7.20
C ASN A 424 -27.74 85.98 -7.16
N GLU A 425 -26.44 85.77 -6.90
CA GLU A 425 -25.44 86.82 -6.91
C GLU A 425 -25.26 87.42 -8.30
N SER A 426 -25.24 86.59 -9.35
CA SER A 426 -25.23 87.02 -10.74
C SER A 426 -26.47 87.88 -11.12
N LYS A 427 -27.68 87.41 -10.71
CA LYS A 427 -28.94 88.20 -10.92
C LYS A 427 -28.92 89.47 -10.16
N ALA A 428 -28.44 89.52 -8.92
CA ALA A 428 -28.30 90.75 -8.14
C ALA A 428 -27.32 91.75 -8.81
N ARG A 429 -26.19 91.20 -9.33
CA ARG A 429 -25.21 92.03 -10.06
C ARG A 429 -25.78 92.62 -11.34
N ILE A 430 -26.50 91.87 -12.15
CA ILE A 430 -27.18 92.34 -13.35
C ILE A 430 -28.22 93.46 -13.01
N ALA A 431 -28.98 93.23 -11.93
CA ALA A 431 -29.94 94.22 -11.46
C ALA A 431 -29.28 95.53 -10.98
N ALA A 432 -28.12 95.39 -10.27
CA ALA A 432 -27.34 96.57 -9.84
C ALA A 432 -26.75 97.33 -11.05
N ASP A 433 -26.20 96.65 -12.04
CA ASP A 433 -25.66 97.20 -13.25
C ASP A 433 -26.75 97.92 -14.07
N ALA A 434 -27.96 97.34 -14.17
CA ALA A 434 -29.11 97.98 -14.80
C ALA A 434 -29.52 99.28 -14.05
N LYS A 435 -29.48 99.27 -12.71
CA LYS A 435 -29.80 100.47 -11.91
C LYS A 435 -28.75 101.55 -12.05
N VAL A 436 -27.48 101.19 -12.16
CA VAL A 436 -26.38 102.10 -12.44
C VAL A 436 -26.56 102.75 -13.83
N ALA A 437 -26.90 101.98 -14.86
CA ALA A 437 -27.18 102.49 -16.19
C ALA A 437 -28.38 103.44 -16.21
N GLU A 438 -29.46 103.07 -15.46
CA GLU A 438 -30.64 103.96 -15.30
C GLU A 438 -30.26 105.27 -14.63
N LEU A 439 -29.48 105.26 -13.56
CA LEU A 439 -29.01 106.47 -12.88
C LEU A 439 -28.06 107.30 -13.76
N GLN A 440 -27.18 106.65 -14.54
CA GLN A 440 -26.32 107.36 -15.51
C GLN A 440 -27.13 108.05 -16.60
N ALA A 441 -28.21 107.39 -17.09
CA ALA A 441 -29.14 108.03 -18.06
C ALA A 441 -29.85 109.22 -17.43
N GLN A 442 -30.32 109.12 -16.18
CA GLN A 442 -30.95 110.23 -15.45
C GLN A 442 -29.96 111.38 -15.20
N ILE A 443 -28.73 111.11 -14.86
CA ILE A 443 -27.67 112.17 -14.72
C ILE A 443 -27.39 112.81 -16.06
N LYS A 444 -27.34 112.05 -17.14
CA LYS A 444 -27.17 112.66 -18.50
C LYS A 444 -28.33 113.56 -18.86
N GLU A 445 -29.56 113.07 -18.63
CA GLU A 445 -30.77 113.92 -18.90
C GLU A 445 -30.81 115.21 -18.05
N LEU A 446 -30.41 115.12 -16.78
CA LEU A 446 -30.27 116.26 -15.90
C LEU A 446 -29.18 117.23 -16.36
N LYS A 447 -28.04 116.75 -16.86
CA LYS A 447 -26.96 117.54 -17.41
C LYS A 447 -27.41 118.25 -18.66
N GLU A 448 -28.09 117.58 -19.59
CA GLU A 448 -28.65 118.21 -20.81
C GLU A 448 -29.70 119.25 -20.50
N LYS A 449 -30.53 119.05 -19.47
CA LYS A 449 -31.47 120.06 -18.96
C LYS A 449 -30.76 121.24 -18.33
N TYR A 450 -29.62 121.06 -17.70
CA TYR A 450 -28.85 122.11 -17.06
C TYR A 450 -28.09 122.98 -18.09
N GLU A 451 -27.66 122.38 -19.21
CA GLU A 451 -26.98 123.05 -20.33
C GLU A 451 -27.97 123.85 -21.21
N LEU A 452 -29.27 123.56 -21.16
CA LEU A 452 -30.32 124.26 -21.89
C LEU A 452 -30.91 125.41 -21.08
N THR A 453 -30.46 125.73 -19.83
CA THR A 453 -30.99 126.77 -18.97
C THR A 453 -29.94 127.74 -18.54
N ASN A 454 -28.78 127.77 -19.16
CA ASN A 454 -27.76 128.83 -19.16
C ASN A 454 -27.51 129.27 -20.62
#